data_f88597e31fcecc8975c9142c2901d3f9
#
_entry.id   f88597e31fcecc8975c9142c2901d3f9
#
_cell.length_a   1.000
_cell.length_b   1.000
_cell.length_c   1.000
_cell.angle_alpha   90.00
_cell.angle_beta   90.00
_cell.angle_gamma   90.00
#
_symmetry.space_group_name_H-M   'P 1'
#
loop_
_entity.id
_entity.type
_entity.pdbx_description
1 polymer ?
#
loop_
_entity_poly.entity_id
_entity_poly.type
_entity_poly.pdbx_seq_one_letter_code
_entity_poly.pdbx_strand_id
1 'polypeptide(L)' 'AVDTVIVAGIYLHGCVRSTVLDAYERGYAVWVAEDATGSTEPEHAAQSRTWLATRAAEFLTTRAILARLDAGAPRTA' A
#
# COMPACT_ATOMS: atom_id res chain seq x y z
N ALA A 1 12.19 4.45 14.81
CA ALA A 1 11.43 5.29 13.88
C ALA A 1 10.68 4.42 12.88
N VAL A 2 9.54 4.89 12.42
CA VAL A 2 8.77 4.22 11.39
C VAL A 2 9.34 4.61 10.03
N ASP A 3 9.60 3.62 9.17
CA ASP A 3 10.08 3.89 7.81
C ASP A 3 9.19 3.28 6.74
N THR A 4 8.27 2.41 7.13
CA THR A 4 7.36 1.75 6.20
C THR A 4 5.93 1.86 6.72
N VAL A 5 5.00 2.13 5.81
CA VAL A 5 3.58 2.23 6.11
C VAL A 5 2.85 1.15 5.32
N ILE A 6 1.97 0.42 5.99
CA ILE A 6 1.12 -0.58 5.34
C ILE A 6 -0.28 0.02 5.24
N VAL A 7 -0.83 0.05 4.03
CA VAL A 7 -2.11 0.67 3.76
C VAL A 7 -3.12 -0.37 3.28
N ALA A 8 -4.32 -0.29 3.83
CA ALA A 8 -5.44 -1.14 3.45
C ALA A 8 -6.73 -0.32 3.54
N GLY A 9 -7.83 -0.87 3.05
CA GLY A 9 -9.14 -0.25 3.18
C GLY A 9 -9.79 0.08 1.86
N ILE A 10 -10.76 0.96 1.88
CA ILE A 10 -11.52 1.39 0.72
C ILE A 10 -11.56 2.92 0.68
N TYR A 11 -11.68 3.47 -0.49
CA TYR A 11 -11.64 2.80 -1.81
C TYR A 11 -10.28 3.01 -2.43
N LEU A 12 -9.81 2.02 -3.21
CA LEU A 12 -8.47 2.07 -3.81
C LEU A 12 -8.25 3.32 -4.66
N HIS A 13 -9.24 3.70 -5.43
CA HIS A 13 -9.13 4.88 -6.30
C HIS A 13 -9.40 6.20 -5.58
N GLY A 14 -9.70 6.17 -4.29
CA GLY A 14 -10.03 7.34 -3.49
C GLY A 14 -9.11 7.49 -2.27
N CYS A 15 -9.64 7.19 -1.09
CA CYS A 15 -8.92 7.42 0.18
C CYS A 15 -7.61 6.63 0.26
N VAL A 16 -7.59 5.40 -0.23
CA VAL A 16 -6.37 4.60 -0.24
C VAL A 16 -5.30 5.27 -1.09
N ARG A 17 -5.68 5.69 -2.30
CA ARG A 17 -4.77 6.38 -3.19
C ARG A 17 -4.20 7.65 -2.55
N SER A 18 -5.05 8.45 -1.95
CA SER A 18 -4.63 9.70 -1.30
C SER A 18 -3.69 9.43 -0.14
N THR A 19 -3.98 8.43 0.67
CA THR A 19 -3.15 8.05 1.81
C THR A 19 -1.78 7.57 1.35
N VAL A 20 -1.75 6.74 0.29
CA VAL A 20 -0.48 6.23 -0.27
C VAL A 20 0.38 7.38 -0.76
N LEU A 21 -0.21 8.31 -1.51
CA LEU A 21 0.55 9.44 -2.04
C LEU A 21 1.07 10.33 -0.93
N ASP A 22 0.28 10.59 0.09
CA ASP A 22 0.70 11.40 1.22
C ASP A 22 1.87 10.75 1.96
N ALA A 23 1.78 9.44 2.22
CA ALA A 23 2.85 8.70 2.87
C ALA A 23 4.13 8.70 2.02
N TYR A 24 3.98 8.49 0.72
CA TYR A 24 5.11 8.52 -0.19
C TYR A 24 5.82 9.88 -0.18
N GLU A 25 5.04 10.95 -0.23
CA GLU A 25 5.61 12.29 -0.24
C GLU A 25 6.31 12.64 1.08
N ARG A 26 5.92 11.98 2.16
CA ARG A 26 6.57 12.17 3.46
C ARG A 26 7.81 11.29 3.63
N GLY A 27 8.18 10.53 2.61
CA GLY A 27 9.40 9.74 2.62
C GLY A 27 9.27 8.33 3.15
N TYR A 28 8.05 7.84 3.37
CA TYR A 28 7.84 6.46 3.79
C TYR A 28 7.89 5.50 2.61
N ALA A 29 8.40 4.31 2.84
CA ALA A 29 8.13 3.20 1.95
C ALA A 29 6.68 2.77 2.18
N VAL A 30 5.95 2.48 1.12
CA VAL A 30 4.53 2.17 1.23
C VAL A 30 4.26 0.79 0.66
N TRP A 31 3.64 -0.07 1.47
CA TRP A 31 3.14 -1.37 1.05
C TRP A 31 1.62 -1.32 1.10
N VAL A 32 0.98 -1.71 0.01
CA VAL A 32 -0.47 -1.79 -0.03
C VAL A 32 -0.88 -3.26 0.07
N ALA A 33 -1.71 -3.57 1.06
CA ALA A 33 -2.28 -4.91 1.20
C ALA A 33 -3.38 -5.05 0.16
N GLU A 34 -3.03 -5.54 -1.02
CA GLU A 34 -3.91 -5.52 -2.19
C GLU A 34 -5.22 -6.26 -1.95
N ASP A 35 -5.16 -7.41 -1.31
CA ASP A 35 -6.35 -8.21 -1.01
C ASP A 35 -7.19 -7.65 0.15
N ALA A 36 -6.72 -6.58 0.79
CA ALA A 36 -7.45 -5.87 1.83
C ALA A 36 -7.88 -4.48 1.36
N THR A 37 -7.89 -4.25 0.06
CA THR A 37 -8.45 -3.05 -0.54
C THR A 37 -9.65 -3.41 -1.40
N GLY A 38 -10.48 -2.44 -1.72
CA GLY A 38 -11.64 -2.66 -2.56
C GLY A 38 -12.05 -1.40 -3.28
N SER A 39 -12.92 -1.55 -4.24
CA SER A 39 -13.45 -0.43 -5.00
C SER A 39 -14.79 -0.78 -5.62
N THR A 40 -15.63 0.24 -5.76
CA THR A 40 -16.88 0.13 -6.50
C THR A 40 -16.68 0.48 -7.98
N GLU A 41 -15.49 0.92 -8.36
CA GLU A 41 -15.17 1.36 -9.71
C GLU A 41 -13.94 0.58 -10.20
N PRO A 42 -14.17 -0.64 -10.77
CA PRO A 42 -13.04 -1.50 -11.13
C PRO A 42 -12.03 -0.86 -12.08
N GLU A 43 -12.49 -0.07 -13.03
CA GLU A 43 -11.57 0.58 -13.97
C GLU A 43 -10.71 1.62 -13.28
N HIS A 44 -11.32 2.43 -12.42
CA HIS A 44 -10.58 3.43 -11.64
C HIS A 44 -9.62 2.77 -10.68
N ALA A 45 -10.02 1.66 -10.07
CA ALA A 45 -9.15 0.91 -9.18
C ALA A 45 -7.94 0.36 -9.93
N ALA A 46 -8.15 -0.21 -11.11
CA ALA A 46 -7.06 -0.75 -11.92
C ALA A 46 -6.08 0.33 -12.35
N GLN A 47 -6.59 1.48 -12.77
CA GLN A 47 -5.74 2.61 -13.15
C GLN A 47 -4.93 3.13 -11.96
N SER A 48 -5.58 3.29 -10.81
CA SER A 48 -4.91 3.75 -9.60
C SER A 48 -3.84 2.77 -9.15
N ARG A 49 -4.14 1.48 -9.18
CA ARG A 49 -3.18 0.45 -8.81
C ARG A 49 -1.94 0.50 -9.70
N THR A 50 -2.13 0.55 -11.00
CA THR A 50 -1.02 0.59 -11.94
C THR A 50 -0.17 1.84 -11.72
N TRP A 51 -0.82 2.98 -11.57
CA TRP A 51 -0.13 4.24 -11.40
C TRP A 51 0.67 4.26 -10.08
N LEU A 52 0.04 3.82 -8.99
CA LEU A 52 0.70 3.79 -7.68
C LEU A 52 1.84 2.77 -7.65
N ALA A 53 1.65 1.61 -8.28
CA ALA A 53 2.67 0.56 -8.30
C ALA A 53 3.94 1.00 -9.01
N THR A 54 3.80 1.88 -10.00
CA THR A 54 4.97 2.37 -10.74
C THR A 54 5.66 3.55 -10.07
N ARG A 55 5.03 4.19 -9.08
CA ARG A 55 5.54 5.45 -8.55
C ARG A 55 5.73 5.48 -7.04
N ALA A 56 4.81 4.92 -6.29
CA ALA A 56 4.69 5.27 -4.88
C ALA A 56 4.59 4.10 -3.93
N ALA A 57 4.21 2.92 -4.39
CA ALA A 57 3.90 1.83 -3.49
C ALA A 57 4.20 0.47 -4.09
N GLU A 58 4.38 -0.50 -3.23
CA GLU A 58 4.47 -1.91 -3.62
C GLU A 58 3.16 -2.58 -3.21
N PHE A 59 2.52 -3.25 -4.16
CA PHE A 59 1.27 -3.96 -3.91
C PHE A 59 1.57 -5.42 -3.59
N LEU A 60 1.13 -5.85 -2.42
CA LEU A 60 1.41 -7.18 -1.90
C LEU A 60 0.14 -7.79 -1.35
N THR A 61 0.07 -9.12 -1.36
CA THR A 61 -1.00 -9.79 -0.61
C THR A 61 -0.74 -9.63 0.88
N THR A 62 -1.80 -9.72 1.68
CA THR A 62 -1.65 -9.69 3.14
C THR A 62 -0.70 -10.79 3.60
N ARG A 63 -0.80 -11.98 3.00
CA ARG A 63 0.10 -13.08 3.31
C ARG A 63 1.57 -12.72 3.06
N ALA A 64 1.86 -12.08 1.95
CA ALA A 64 3.22 -11.67 1.61
C ALA A 64 3.75 -10.63 2.58
N ILE A 65 2.90 -9.70 3.01
CA ILE A 65 3.28 -8.69 4.00
C ILE A 65 3.62 -9.37 5.33
N LEU A 66 2.77 -10.29 5.78
CA LEU A 66 3.02 -11.01 7.03
C LEU A 66 4.32 -11.82 6.95
N ALA A 67 4.57 -12.45 5.80
CA ALA A 67 5.81 -13.19 5.60
C ALA A 67 7.04 -12.29 5.69
N ARG A 68 6.97 -11.09 5.15
CA ARG A 68 8.07 -10.12 5.27
C ARG A 68 8.31 -9.71 6.71
N LEU A 69 7.25 -9.48 7.47
CA LEU A 69 7.37 -9.13 8.87
C LEU A 69 7.98 -10.28 9.67
N ASP A 70 7.54 -11.50 9.41
CA ASP A 70 8.07 -12.69 10.10
C ASP A 70 9.52 -12.98 9.74
N ALA A 71 9.90 -12.69 8.51
CA ALA A 71 11.27 -12.90 8.06
C ALA A 71 12.28 -11.93 8.70
N GLY A 72 11.84 -11.13 9.63
CA GLY A 72 12.73 -10.23 10.32
C GLY A 72 13.04 -8.97 9.52
N ALA A 73 12.07 -8.48 8.74
CA ALA A 73 12.18 -7.13 8.23
C ALA A 73 12.50 -6.23 9.42
N PRO A 74 13.42 -5.27 9.27
CA PRO A 74 13.90 -4.53 10.41
C PRO A 74 12.74 -3.96 11.19
N ARG A 75 12.69 -4.38 12.43
CA ARG A 75 11.75 -3.76 13.33
C ARG A 75 12.47 -2.63 13.97
N THR A 76 12.01 -1.51 13.70
CA THR A 76 12.37 -0.41 14.53
C THR A 76 11.53 -0.55 15.77
N ALA A 77 12.04 -1.18 16.70
CA ALA A 77 11.32 -1.26 17.96
C ALA A 77 11.23 0.10 18.58
#